data_46f7a211f31aa27ccbd94a3f385982ad
#
_entry.id   46f7a211f31aa27ccbd94a3f385982ad
#
_cell.length_a   1.000
_cell.length_b   1.000
_cell.length_c   1.000
_cell.angle_alpha   90.00
_cell.angle_beta   90.00
_cell.angle_gamma   90.00
#
_symmetry.space_group_name_H-M   'P 1'
#
loop_
_entity.id
_entity.type
_entity.pdbx_description
1 polymer ?
#
loop_
_entity_poly.entity_id
_entity_poly.type
_entity_poly.pdbx_seq_one_letter_code
_entity_poly.pdbx_strand_id
1 'polypeptide(L)'
;MHPSLIHFTTRGYWSLYNRLPTDARRIADKYFALLKSDPKHPALHLKKIGDVWSVRAGLHYRAIGMDTTSGQNGILWFWIGSHAEYDRFIKGR
;
A
#
# COMPACT_ATOMS: atom_id res chain seq x y z
N MET A 1 7.36 13.39 -20.14
CA MET A 1 6.98 12.04 -19.69
C MET A 1 7.25 11.92 -18.20
N HIS A 2 6.25 11.52 -17.44
CA HIS A 2 6.44 11.33 -16.01
C HIS A 2 7.08 9.97 -15.76
N PRO A 3 8.10 9.92 -14.90
CA PRO A 3 8.64 8.62 -14.53
C PRO A 3 7.55 7.80 -13.81
N SER A 4 7.47 6.53 -14.16
CA SER A 4 6.53 5.63 -13.50
C SER A 4 6.96 5.38 -12.06
N LEU A 5 5.98 5.31 -11.16
CA LEU A 5 6.26 4.85 -9.81
C LEU A 5 6.67 3.38 -9.86
N ILE A 6 7.72 3.05 -9.12
CA ILE A 6 8.18 1.66 -9.00
C ILE A 6 7.75 1.16 -7.63
N HIS A 7 7.15 -0.02 -7.59
CA HIS A 7 6.63 -0.60 -6.36
C HIS A 7 7.48 -1.79 -5.95
N PHE A 8 7.91 -1.77 -4.69
CA PHE A 8 8.67 -2.85 -4.06
C PHE A 8 7.88 -3.36 -2.87
N THR A 9 8.17 -4.57 -2.45
CA THR A 9 7.52 -5.17 -1.28
C THR A 9 8.58 -5.85 -0.41
N THR A 10 8.29 -5.90 0.90
CA THR A 10 9.14 -6.62 1.85
C THR A 10 8.58 -8.02 2.11
N ARG A 11 9.39 -8.88 2.73
CA ARG A 11 8.90 -10.18 3.22
C ARG A 11 7.78 -9.99 4.24
N GLY A 12 7.92 -8.98 5.09
CA GLY A 12 6.90 -8.67 6.10
C GLY A 12 5.56 -8.34 5.48
N TYR A 13 5.57 -7.59 4.37
CA TYR A 13 4.35 -7.30 3.63
C TYR A 13 3.65 -8.61 3.22
N TRP A 14 4.38 -9.53 2.61
CA TRP A 14 3.79 -10.78 2.11
C TRP A 14 3.34 -11.70 3.24
N SER A 15 4.03 -11.69 4.38
CA SER A 15 3.58 -12.43 5.56
C SER A 15 2.23 -11.93 6.04
N LEU A 16 2.04 -10.62 6.07
CA LEU A 16 0.76 -10.02 6.45
C LEU A 16 -0.32 -10.26 5.39
N TYR A 17 0.04 -10.14 4.13
CA TYR A 17 -0.87 -10.41 3.02
C TYR A 17 -1.42 -11.84 3.11
N ASN A 18 -0.56 -12.80 3.41
CA ASN A 18 -0.95 -14.20 3.50
C ASN A 18 -1.90 -14.49 4.66
N ARG A 19 -1.97 -13.59 5.66
CA ARG A 19 -2.93 -13.71 6.76
C ARG A 19 -4.31 -13.17 6.43
N LEU A 20 -4.44 -12.44 5.33
CA LEU A 20 -5.73 -11.90 4.92
C LEU A 20 -6.65 -13.03 4.46
N PRO A 21 -7.98 -12.90 4.70
CA PRO A 21 -8.94 -13.82 4.09
C PRO A 21 -8.79 -13.84 2.57
N THR A 22 -9.16 -14.96 1.95
CA THR A 22 -9.01 -15.14 0.51
C THR A 22 -9.66 -14.02 -0.29
N ASP A 23 -10.87 -13.62 0.10
CA ASP A 23 -11.58 -12.53 -0.60
C ASP A 23 -10.84 -11.20 -0.48
N ALA A 24 -10.28 -10.93 0.70
CA ALA A 24 -9.51 -9.72 0.92
C ALA A 24 -8.24 -9.70 0.07
N ARG A 25 -7.56 -10.84 -0.05
CA ARG A 25 -6.38 -10.93 -0.91
C ARG A 25 -6.73 -10.67 -2.37
N ARG A 26 -7.83 -11.22 -2.84
CA ARG A 26 -8.29 -11.01 -4.22
C ARG A 26 -8.57 -9.54 -4.50
N ILE A 27 -9.21 -8.86 -3.56
CA ILE A 27 -9.49 -7.43 -3.67
C ILE A 27 -8.20 -6.61 -3.60
N ALA A 28 -7.30 -6.96 -2.69
CA ALA A 28 -6.01 -6.30 -2.58
C ALA A 28 -5.21 -6.42 -3.87
N ASP A 29 -5.25 -7.58 -4.52
CA ASP A 29 -4.57 -7.78 -5.80
C ASP A 29 -5.10 -6.85 -6.88
N LYS A 30 -6.42 -6.65 -6.94
CA LYS A 30 -7.05 -5.73 -7.89
C LYS A 30 -6.62 -4.29 -7.63
N TYR A 31 -6.59 -3.89 -6.36
CA TYR A 31 -6.16 -2.54 -6.00
C TYR A 31 -4.68 -2.33 -6.31
N PHE A 32 -3.85 -3.35 -6.10
CA PHE A 32 -2.43 -3.24 -6.43
C PHE A 32 -2.21 -3.12 -7.94
N ALA A 33 -2.96 -3.87 -8.74
CA ALA A 33 -2.91 -3.74 -10.19
C ALA A 33 -3.33 -2.34 -10.63
N LEU A 34 -4.37 -1.79 -10.02
CA LEU A 34 -4.82 -0.42 -10.29
C LEU A 34 -3.74 0.60 -9.90
N LEU A 35 -3.11 0.41 -8.75
CA LEU A 35 -2.03 1.29 -8.28
C LEU A 35 -0.88 1.34 -9.29
N LYS A 36 -0.51 0.20 -9.86
CA LYS A 36 0.56 0.14 -10.85
C LYS A 36 0.18 0.81 -12.16
N SER A 37 -1.07 0.72 -12.57
CA SER A 37 -1.51 1.26 -13.86
C SER A 37 -1.99 2.71 -13.76
N ASP A 38 -2.56 3.11 -12.63
CA ASP A 38 -3.13 4.45 -12.46
C ASP A 38 -3.05 4.89 -11.01
N PRO A 39 -1.86 5.30 -10.54
CA PRO A 39 -1.66 5.65 -9.12
C PRO A 39 -2.49 6.84 -8.65
N LYS A 40 -3.01 7.64 -9.57
CA LYS A 40 -3.86 8.80 -9.22
C LYS A 40 -5.33 8.46 -9.19
N HIS A 41 -5.71 7.20 -9.44
CA HIS A 41 -7.11 6.81 -9.43
C HIS A 41 -7.74 7.11 -8.07
N PRO A 42 -8.89 7.79 -8.03
CA PRO A 42 -9.47 8.23 -6.75
C PRO A 42 -9.84 7.10 -5.79
N ALA A 43 -10.15 5.90 -6.30
CA ALA A 43 -10.47 4.76 -5.45
C ALA A 43 -9.31 4.34 -4.54
N LEU A 44 -8.08 4.65 -4.93
CA LEU A 44 -6.88 4.25 -4.18
C LEU A 44 -6.64 5.12 -2.96
N HIS A 45 -7.04 6.38 -2.99
CA HIS A 45 -6.69 7.35 -1.95
C HIS A 45 -5.20 7.29 -1.58
N LEU A 46 -4.34 7.20 -2.59
CA LEU A 46 -2.89 7.20 -2.38
C LEU A 46 -2.48 8.57 -1.84
N LYS A 47 -1.84 8.57 -0.68
CA LYS A 47 -1.42 9.82 -0.04
C LYS A 47 -0.22 9.59 0.85
N LYS A 48 0.52 10.65 1.11
CA LYS A 48 1.63 10.63 2.04
C LYS A 48 1.18 11.22 3.37
N ILE A 49 1.45 10.51 4.47
CA ILE A 49 1.14 10.94 5.83
C ILE A 49 2.47 10.97 6.58
N GLY A 50 3.00 12.17 6.79
CA GLY A 50 4.34 12.30 7.36
C GLY A 50 5.37 11.64 6.45
N ASP A 51 6.03 10.61 6.95
CA ASP A 51 7.08 9.91 6.23
C ASP A 51 6.63 8.57 5.61
N VAL A 52 5.34 8.27 5.65
CA VAL A 52 4.82 7.01 5.09
C VAL A 52 3.78 7.28 4.02
N TRP A 53 3.69 6.33 3.07
CA TRP A 53 2.63 6.29 2.07
C TRP A 53 1.51 5.40 2.56
N SER A 54 0.28 5.80 2.23
CA SER A 54 -0.92 5.05 2.56
C SER A 54 -1.74 4.86 1.30
N VAL A 55 -2.27 3.64 1.10
CA VAL A 55 -3.12 3.35 -0.05
C VAL A 55 -4.22 2.39 0.38
N ARG A 56 -5.40 2.51 -0.23
CA ARG A 56 -6.45 1.52 -0.05
C ARG A 56 -6.09 0.22 -0.75
N ALA A 57 -6.35 -0.88 -0.08
CA ALA A 57 -6.25 -2.22 -0.64
C ALA A 57 -7.61 -2.90 -0.62
N GLY A 58 -8.67 -2.10 -0.76
CA GLY A 58 -10.06 -2.46 -0.63
C GLY A 58 -10.75 -1.50 0.32
N LEU A 59 -12.07 -1.61 0.48
CA LEU A 59 -12.82 -0.73 1.39
C LEU A 59 -12.38 -0.87 2.84
N HIS A 60 -12.02 -2.09 3.25
CA HIS A 60 -11.73 -2.41 4.64
C HIS A 60 -10.26 -2.66 4.93
N TYR A 61 -9.39 -2.45 3.95
CA TYR A 61 -7.96 -2.76 4.07
C TYR A 61 -7.11 -1.61 3.58
N ARG A 62 -5.91 -1.52 4.14
CA ARG A 62 -4.92 -0.48 3.79
C ARG A 62 -3.54 -1.09 3.71
N ALA A 63 -2.69 -0.49 2.88
CA ALA A 63 -1.27 -0.82 2.85
C ALA A 63 -0.46 0.43 3.19
N ILE A 64 0.72 0.22 3.76
CA ILE A 64 1.62 1.30 4.16
C ILE A 64 2.99 1.03 3.55
N GLY A 65 3.60 2.08 3.04
CA GLY A 65 4.92 2.02 2.46
C GLY A 65 5.76 3.24 2.80
N MET A 66 6.99 3.22 2.35
CA MET A 66 7.93 4.33 2.53
C MET A 66 8.66 4.59 1.23
N ASP A 67 9.22 5.80 1.11
CA ASP A 67 10.05 6.11 -0.04
C ASP A 67 11.27 5.19 -0.08
N THR A 68 11.65 4.79 -1.28
CA THR A 68 12.90 4.05 -1.45
C THR A 68 14.08 4.99 -1.27
N THR A 69 15.20 4.44 -0.78
CA THR A 69 16.41 5.23 -0.54
C THR A 69 17.37 5.22 -1.70
N SER A 70 17.05 4.50 -2.76
CA SER A 70 17.96 4.28 -3.90
C SER A 70 17.94 5.41 -4.94
N GLY A 71 17.24 6.51 -4.69
CA GLY A 71 17.09 7.58 -5.66
C GLY A 71 16.09 7.29 -6.77
N GLN A 72 15.47 6.12 -6.75
CA GLN A 72 14.40 5.78 -7.68
C GLN A 72 13.08 6.37 -7.20
N ASN A 73 12.19 6.66 -8.15
CA ASN A 73 10.84 7.11 -7.83
C ASN A 73 9.98 5.92 -7.42
N GLY A 74 10.23 5.39 -6.22
CA GLY A 74 9.61 4.15 -5.77
C GLY A 74 9.06 4.18 -4.37
N ILE A 75 8.19 3.22 -4.10
CA ILE A 75 7.61 3.02 -2.78
C ILE A 75 7.88 1.58 -2.37
N LEU A 76 8.37 1.40 -1.15
CA LEU A 76 8.59 0.08 -0.56
C LEU A 76 7.43 -0.20 0.39
N TRP A 77 6.54 -1.09 -0.03
CA TRP A 77 5.37 -1.48 0.77
C TRP A 77 5.80 -2.52 1.81
N PHE A 78 5.56 -2.22 3.08
CA PHE A 78 6.04 -3.07 4.17
C PHE A 78 4.91 -3.57 5.09
N TRP A 79 3.68 -3.09 4.90
CA TRP A 79 2.57 -3.47 5.77
C TRP A 79 1.26 -3.47 4.99
N ILE A 80 0.40 -4.43 5.28
CA ILE A 80 -0.98 -4.47 4.82
C ILE A 80 -1.83 -5.07 5.94
N GLY A 81 -3.03 -4.53 6.14
CA GLY A 81 -3.92 -5.00 7.18
C GLY A 81 -5.27 -4.33 7.12
N SER A 82 -6.09 -4.57 8.13
CA SER A 82 -7.42 -4.00 8.21
C SER A 82 -7.38 -2.49 8.46
N HIS A 83 -8.49 -1.83 8.17
CA HIS A 83 -8.64 -0.39 8.43
C HIS A 83 -8.45 -0.08 9.92
N ALA A 84 -8.97 -0.94 10.79
CA ALA A 84 -8.83 -0.74 12.24
C ALA A 84 -7.36 -0.83 12.68
N GLU A 85 -6.62 -1.82 12.16
CA GLU A 85 -5.19 -1.93 12.43
C GLU A 85 -4.40 -0.75 11.87
N TYR A 86 -4.77 -0.31 10.67
CA TYR A 86 -4.19 0.86 10.04
C TYR A 86 -4.38 2.12 10.91
N ASP A 87 -5.59 2.33 11.44
CA ASP A 87 -5.87 3.48 12.29
C ASP A 87 -4.98 3.48 13.54
N ARG A 88 -4.79 2.32 14.15
CA ARG A 88 -3.89 2.19 15.30
C ARG A 88 -2.45 2.51 14.92
N PHE A 89 -2.01 2.04 13.75
CA PHE A 89 -0.66 2.33 13.27
C PHE A 89 -0.44 3.84 13.10
N ILE A 90 -1.38 4.50 12.44
CA ILE A 90 -1.27 5.93 12.14
C ILE A 90 -1.34 6.76 13.42
N LYS A 91 -2.19 6.41 14.37
CA LYS A 91 -2.30 7.13 15.65
C LYS A 91 -1.04 7.01 16.49
N GLY A 92 -0.31 5.92 16.36
CA GLY A 92 0.92 5.70 17.12
C GLY A 92 2.13 6.42 16.56
N ARG A 93 1.98 7.11 15.45
CA ARG A 93 3.10 7.81 14.82
C ARG A 93 3.16 9.28 15.34
#